data_d59fb799f279ad1db1880c19428b8d5c
#
_entry.id   d59fb799f279ad1db1880c19428b8d5c
#
_cell.length_a   1.000
_cell.length_b   1.000
_cell.length_c   1.000
_cell.angle_alpha   90.00
_cell.angle_beta   90.00
_cell.angle_gamma   90.00
#
_symmetry.space_group_name_H-M   'P 1'
#
loop_
_entity.id
_entity.type
_entity.pdbx_description
1 polymer ?
#
loop_
_entity_poly.entity_id
_entity_poly.type
_entity_poly.pdbx_seq_one_letter_code
_entity_poly.pdbx_strand_id
1 'polypeptide(L)'
;MTSMPLRFSTLVMVLAALTGLPIASWGQGAQPNAAVSIRGAGSTLAAPLWKKWIEEYAVGHRGVSITYDAVGSGEGVKRFIARDVDFAASDEILTESEAAKLPEAAVMLPVTAGMIALAYNIPGVNSEIRLPRDVYVDIFAGAIKRWDDPRIKAANPGLAFPHRDIALVARQDSSGTTAAFTKHLAAIGGGWRNAGMRVGKLIDWPKG
;
A
#
# COMPACT_ATOMS: atom_id res chain seq x y z
N MET A 1 98.39 -28.45 32.79
CA MET A 1 97.92 -29.80 32.50
C MET A 1 96.49 -29.69 32.01
N THR A 2 96.28 -30.21 30.80
CA THR A 2 95.07 -30.51 30.02
C THR A 2 94.15 -29.36 29.68
N SER A 3 94.43 -28.87 28.50
CA SER A 3 93.57 -28.05 27.67
C SER A 3 92.28 -28.81 27.17
N MET A 4 91.20 -28.13 27.17
CA MET A 4 89.95 -28.66 26.53
C MET A 4 89.50 -27.68 25.43
N PRO A 5 89.36 -28.14 24.18
CA PRO A 5 89.05 -27.23 23.08
C PRO A 5 87.49 -26.94 23.02
N LEU A 6 87.17 -25.70 22.89
CA LEU A 6 85.86 -25.19 22.62
C LEU A 6 85.42 -25.64 21.22
N ARG A 7 84.37 -26.43 21.14
CA ARG A 7 83.67 -26.77 19.87
C ARG A 7 82.72 -25.62 19.42
N PHE A 8 83.24 -24.80 18.53
CA PHE A 8 82.43 -23.89 17.69
C PHE A 8 81.82 -24.74 16.55
N SER A 9 80.66 -25.25 16.67
CA SER A 9 79.94 -25.90 15.53
C SER A 9 78.51 -26.18 15.74
N THR A 10 77.71 -25.27 16.38
CA THR A 10 76.30 -25.51 16.49
C THR A 10 75.42 -24.22 16.49
N LEU A 11 75.99 -23.11 16.00
CA LEU A 11 75.23 -21.82 16.02
C LEU A 11 74.93 -21.23 14.62
N VAL A 12 75.06 -21.95 13.55
CA VAL A 12 74.85 -21.44 12.19
C VAL A 12 73.62 -22.05 11.50
N MET A 13 72.93 -23.02 12.12
CA MET A 13 71.79 -23.70 11.44
C MET A 13 70.41 -23.35 11.99
N VAL A 14 70.26 -22.35 12.85
CA VAL A 14 68.91 -21.94 13.35
C VAL A 14 68.38 -20.64 12.73
N LEU A 15 69.18 -19.92 11.92
CA LEU A 15 68.80 -18.62 11.35
C LEU A 15 68.27 -18.70 9.92
N ALA A 16 68.18 -19.86 9.29
CA ALA A 16 67.70 -20.04 7.92
C ALA A 16 66.25 -20.59 7.82
N ALA A 17 65.57 -20.83 8.93
CA ALA A 17 64.20 -21.42 8.93
C ALA A 17 63.10 -20.38 9.26
N LEU A 18 63.41 -19.09 9.37
CA LEU A 18 62.43 -18.05 9.76
C LEU A 18 61.96 -17.12 8.62
N THR A 19 62.34 -17.43 7.35
CA THR A 19 61.96 -16.56 6.21
C THR A 19 60.88 -17.16 5.30
N GLY A 20 60.12 -18.14 5.77
CA GLY A 20 59.15 -18.83 4.94
C GLY A 20 57.71 -18.92 5.50
N LEU A 21 57.31 -18.04 6.42
CA LEU A 21 55.90 -17.96 6.79
C LEU A 21 55.17 -17.16 5.68
N PRO A 22 54.21 -17.74 4.97
CA PRO A 22 53.34 -16.97 4.09
C PRO A 22 52.59 -15.98 4.98
N ILE A 23 52.80 -14.70 4.74
CA ILE A 23 51.87 -13.67 5.23
C ILE A 23 50.55 -14.00 4.54
N ALA A 24 49.70 -14.74 5.22
CA ALA A 24 48.32 -14.81 4.82
C ALA A 24 47.76 -13.38 4.84
N SER A 25 47.70 -12.76 3.67
CA SER A 25 46.97 -11.52 3.48
C SER A 25 45.52 -11.86 3.83
N TRP A 26 45.12 -11.49 5.01
CA TRP A 26 43.72 -11.42 5.39
C TRP A 26 43.14 -10.28 4.56
N GLY A 27 42.93 -10.57 3.27
CA GLY A 27 41.97 -9.83 2.48
C GLY A 27 40.66 -10.04 3.18
N GLN A 28 40.24 -9.09 3.98
CA GLN A 28 38.82 -8.95 4.33
C GLN A 28 38.11 -8.75 2.99
N GLY A 29 37.71 -9.86 2.37
CA GLY A 29 36.71 -9.84 1.33
C GLY A 29 35.54 -9.13 1.94
N ALA A 30 35.24 -7.93 1.44
CA ALA A 30 33.98 -7.27 1.76
C ALA A 30 32.90 -8.32 1.55
N GLN A 31 32.27 -8.76 2.64
CA GLN A 31 31.08 -9.60 2.57
C GLN A 31 30.14 -8.87 1.63
N PRO A 32 29.66 -9.47 0.54
CA PRO A 32 28.63 -8.82 -0.26
C PRO A 32 27.51 -8.51 0.72
N ASN A 33 27.24 -7.21 0.92
CA ASN A 33 26.10 -6.77 1.73
C ASN A 33 24.91 -7.60 1.27
N ALA A 34 24.37 -8.42 2.18
CA ALA A 34 23.19 -9.22 1.88
C ALA A 34 22.13 -8.26 1.34
N ALA A 35 21.65 -8.49 0.13
CA ALA A 35 20.65 -7.62 -0.48
C ALA A 35 19.42 -7.58 0.44
N VAL A 36 19.08 -6.40 0.92
CA VAL A 36 17.89 -6.20 1.74
C VAL A 36 16.67 -6.20 0.83
N SER A 37 15.70 -7.08 1.11
CA SER A 37 14.42 -7.11 0.40
C SER A 37 13.32 -6.61 1.31
N ILE A 38 12.59 -5.59 0.88
CA ILE A 38 11.45 -4.99 1.59
C ILE A 38 10.21 -5.17 0.71
N ARG A 39 9.18 -5.79 1.26
CA ARG A 39 7.92 -6.06 0.55
C ARG A 39 6.79 -5.25 1.14
N GLY A 40 6.05 -4.56 0.30
CA GLY A 40 4.86 -3.81 0.68
C GLY A 40 3.63 -4.27 -0.08
N ALA A 41 2.46 -4.02 0.48
CA ALA A 41 1.19 -4.26 -0.20
C ALA A 41 0.09 -3.30 0.28
N GLY A 42 -0.96 -3.13 -0.51
CA GLY A 42 -2.16 -2.44 -0.04
C GLY A 42 -2.80 -1.48 -1.03
N SER A 43 -3.07 -0.26 -0.58
CA SER A 43 -3.84 0.74 -1.30
C SER A 43 -3.42 0.93 -2.76
N THR A 44 -4.40 0.80 -3.66
CA THR A 44 -4.23 1.11 -5.08
C THR A 44 -4.18 2.62 -5.35
N LEU A 45 -4.73 3.45 -4.46
CA LEU A 45 -4.65 4.90 -4.54
C LEU A 45 -3.20 5.38 -4.32
N ALA A 46 -2.50 4.80 -3.37
CA ALA A 46 -1.11 5.13 -3.07
C ALA A 46 -0.09 4.49 -4.04
N ALA A 47 -0.49 3.47 -4.82
CA ALA A 47 0.42 2.68 -5.65
C ALA A 47 1.27 3.50 -6.64
N PRO A 48 0.75 4.53 -7.35
CA PRO A 48 1.57 5.34 -8.26
C PRO A 48 2.70 6.08 -7.53
N LEU A 49 2.44 6.56 -6.31
CA LEU A 49 3.45 7.21 -5.47
C LEU A 49 4.52 6.22 -5.01
N TRP A 50 4.11 5.04 -4.51
CA TRP A 50 5.03 3.98 -4.11
C TRP A 50 5.92 3.55 -5.27
N LYS A 51 5.35 3.34 -6.45
CA LYS A 51 6.12 3.00 -7.65
C LYS A 51 7.21 4.03 -7.93
N LYS A 52 6.85 5.31 -7.93
CA LYS A 52 7.80 6.39 -8.18
C LYS A 52 8.91 6.47 -7.12
N TRP A 53 8.57 6.37 -5.86
CA TRP A 53 9.53 6.39 -4.77
C TRP A 53 10.49 5.19 -4.82
N ILE A 54 9.98 4.00 -5.10
CA ILE A 54 10.78 2.78 -5.22
C ILE A 54 11.79 2.90 -6.37
N GLU A 55 11.34 3.38 -7.55
CA GLU A 55 12.20 3.59 -8.70
C GLU A 55 13.31 4.59 -8.40
N GLU A 56 13.01 5.71 -7.76
CA GLU A 56 14.02 6.73 -7.43
C GLU A 56 14.98 6.28 -6.32
N TYR A 57 14.46 5.60 -5.30
CA TYR A 57 15.29 5.07 -4.22
C TYR A 57 16.31 4.05 -4.72
N ALA A 58 15.92 3.21 -5.66
CA ALA A 58 16.78 2.17 -6.23
C ALA A 58 18.02 2.74 -6.95
N VAL A 59 17.97 3.97 -7.46
CA VAL A 59 19.12 4.61 -8.15
C VAL A 59 20.32 4.76 -7.23
N GLY A 60 20.10 5.14 -5.96
CA GLY A 60 21.15 5.37 -4.97
C GLY A 60 21.45 4.18 -4.05
N HIS A 61 20.61 3.13 -4.05
CA HIS A 61 20.62 2.08 -3.03
C HIS A 61 20.61 0.67 -3.63
N ARG A 62 21.63 0.35 -4.42
CA ARG A 62 21.74 -0.92 -5.18
C ARG A 62 21.67 -2.19 -4.34
N GLY A 63 21.91 -2.12 -3.03
CA GLY A 63 21.82 -3.24 -2.10
C GLY A 63 20.41 -3.44 -1.50
N VAL A 64 19.42 -2.60 -1.87
CA VAL A 64 18.06 -2.66 -1.34
C VAL A 64 17.08 -2.87 -2.49
N SER A 65 16.24 -3.90 -2.37
CA SER A 65 15.12 -4.16 -3.28
C SER A 65 13.82 -3.90 -2.55
N ILE A 66 12.98 -3.02 -3.09
CA ILE A 66 11.65 -2.74 -2.53
C ILE A 66 10.60 -3.12 -3.57
N THR A 67 9.56 -3.82 -3.15
CA THR A 67 8.42 -4.16 -3.99
C THR A 67 7.11 -3.71 -3.36
N TYR A 68 6.10 -3.42 -4.18
CA TYR A 68 4.78 -3.03 -3.70
C TYR A 68 3.67 -3.67 -4.54
N ASP A 69 2.78 -4.41 -3.89
CA ASP A 69 1.61 -5.05 -4.50
C ASP A 69 0.35 -4.20 -4.27
N ALA A 70 -0.21 -3.66 -5.34
CA ALA A 70 -1.44 -2.86 -5.29
C ALA A 70 -2.68 -3.77 -5.26
N VAL A 71 -2.99 -4.33 -4.09
CA VAL A 71 -4.05 -5.34 -3.88
C VAL A 71 -5.29 -4.80 -3.13
N GLY A 72 -5.32 -3.50 -2.85
CA GLY A 72 -6.35 -2.86 -2.03
C GLY A 72 -6.00 -2.82 -0.55
N SER A 73 -6.53 -1.80 0.15
CA SER A 73 -6.18 -1.52 1.56
C SER A 73 -6.45 -2.69 2.50
N GLY A 74 -7.58 -3.38 2.31
CA GLY A 74 -7.94 -4.49 3.20
C GLY A 74 -7.04 -5.71 3.06
N GLU A 75 -6.68 -6.10 1.84
CA GLU A 75 -5.76 -7.20 1.62
C GLU A 75 -4.34 -6.84 2.06
N GLY A 76 -3.91 -5.59 1.85
CA GLY A 76 -2.62 -5.09 2.36
C GLY A 76 -2.52 -5.19 3.88
N VAL A 77 -3.53 -4.72 4.61
CA VAL A 77 -3.60 -4.82 6.07
C VAL A 77 -3.60 -6.28 6.53
N LYS A 78 -4.35 -7.16 5.85
CA LYS A 78 -4.37 -8.59 6.16
C LYS A 78 -3.00 -9.23 6.01
N ARG A 79 -2.28 -8.96 4.92
CA ARG A 79 -0.91 -9.46 4.70
C ARG A 79 0.08 -8.91 5.73
N PHE A 80 -0.08 -7.66 6.12
CA PHE A 80 0.75 -7.05 7.16
C PHE A 80 0.54 -7.73 8.53
N ILE A 81 -0.71 -7.97 8.91
CA ILE A 81 -1.04 -8.71 10.14
C ILE A 81 -0.49 -10.13 10.10
N ALA A 82 -0.53 -10.80 8.94
CA ALA A 82 0.03 -12.12 8.73
C ALA A 82 1.57 -12.15 8.63
N ARG A 83 2.23 -10.97 8.61
CA ARG A 83 3.68 -10.80 8.39
C ARG A 83 4.18 -11.31 7.04
N ASP A 84 3.30 -11.34 6.05
CA ASP A 84 3.66 -11.69 4.67
C ASP A 84 4.36 -10.54 3.95
N VAL A 85 4.23 -9.30 4.47
CA VAL A 85 4.86 -8.08 3.97
C VAL A 85 5.43 -7.25 5.12
N ASP A 86 6.45 -6.44 4.83
CA ASP A 86 7.17 -5.64 5.81
C ASP A 86 6.45 -4.31 6.10
N PHE A 87 5.66 -3.82 5.14
CA PHE A 87 4.80 -2.65 5.32
C PHE A 87 3.50 -2.78 4.53
N ALA A 88 2.48 -2.03 4.96
CA ALA A 88 1.23 -1.93 4.22
C ALA A 88 0.80 -0.47 4.04
N ALA A 89 0.11 -0.18 2.94
CA ALA A 89 -0.55 1.10 2.74
C ALA A 89 -2.07 0.93 2.78
N SER A 90 -2.74 1.84 3.49
CA SER A 90 -4.19 1.83 3.63
C SER A 90 -4.75 3.25 3.55
N ASP A 91 -5.90 3.43 2.89
CA ASP A 91 -6.64 4.69 2.84
C ASP A 91 -7.46 4.90 4.14
N GLU A 92 -7.46 3.93 5.03
CA GLU A 92 -8.15 3.93 6.32
C GLU A 92 -7.17 3.59 7.44
N ILE A 93 -7.39 4.16 8.61
CA ILE A 93 -6.68 3.74 9.82
C ILE A 93 -7.05 2.30 10.18
N LEU A 94 -6.16 1.60 10.86
CA LEU A 94 -6.46 0.28 11.42
C LEU A 94 -7.66 0.37 12.36
N THR A 95 -8.58 -0.56 12.23
CA THR A 95 -9.64 -0.74 13.23
C THR A 95 -9.04 -1.29 14.53
N GLU A 96 -9.72 -1.11 15.67
CA GLU A 96 -9.29 -1.69 16.94
C GLU A 96 -9.09 -3.21 16.84
N SER A 97 -9.98 -3.90 16.10
CA SER A 97 -9.87 -5.34 15.88
C SER A 97 -8.71 -5.75 14.98
N GLU A 98 -8.29 -4.91 14.04
CA GLU A 98 -7.09 -5.11 13.22
C GLU A 98 -5.83 -4.84 14.04
N ALA A 99 -5.82 -3.75 14.80
CA ALA A 99 -4.69 -3.37 15.67
C ALA A 99 -4.43 -4.41 16.77
N ALA A 100 -5.48 -4.97 17.38
CA ALA A 100 -5.37 -6.00 18.40
C ALA A 100 -4.76 -7.32 17.91
N LYS A 101 -4.69 -7.55 16.60
CA LYS A 101 -4.05 -8.74 16.02
C LYS A 101 -2.55 -8.57 15.80
N LEU A 102 -2.03 -7.34 15.95
CA LEU A 102 -0.61 -7.09 15.83
C LEU A 102 0.08 -7.38 17.17
N PRO A 103 1.21 -8.08 17.18
CA PRO A 103 1.93 -8.39 18.42
C PRO A 103 2.61 -7.16 19.02
N GLU A 104 2.84 -6.14 18.19
CA GLU A 104 3.42 -4.85 18.56
C GLU A 104 2.60 -3.72 17.95
N ALA A 105 2.67 -2.54 18.54
CA ALA A 105 1.97 -1.38 18.02
C ALA A 105 2.51 -0.99 16.63
N ALA A 106 1.63 -0.93 15.63
CA ALA A 106 1.99 -0.42 14.32
C ALA A 106 2.11 1.11 14.33
N VAL A 107 3.12 1.63 13.66
CA VAL A 107 3.25 3.07 13.41
C VAL A 107 2.54 3.38 12.09
N MET A 108 1.57 4.28 12.14
CA MET A 108 0.89 4.77 10.94
C MET A 108 1.43 6.15 10.56
N LEU A 109 1.92 6.26 9.33
CA LEU A 109 2.46 7.49 8.77
C LEU A 109 1.59 7.98 7.61
N PRO A 110 1.12 9.23 7.60
CA PRO A 110 0.45 9.79 6.43
C PRO A 110 1.48 10.02 5.31
N VAL A 111 1.25 9.42 4.14
CA VAL A 111 2.18 9.51 3.01
C VAL A 111 1.62 10.30 1.83
N THR A 112 0.30 10.29 1.65
CA THR A 112 -0.38 11.04 0.58
C THR A 112 -1.84 11.27 0.92
N ALA A 113 -2.48 12.15 0.17
CA ALA A 113 -3.91 12.39 0.21
C ALA A 113 -4.47 12.42 -1.21
N GLY A 114 -5.71 11.97 -1.39
CA GLY A 114 -6.42 12.00 -2.65
C GLY A 114 -7.87 12.38 -2.43
N MET A 115 -8.50 12.95 -3.47
CA MET A 115 -9.93 13.22 -3.49
C MET A 115 -10.69 12.04 -4.06
N ILE A 116 -11.88 11.79 -3.51
CA ILE A 116 -12.84 10.85 -4.10
C ILE A 116 -13.81 11.66 -4.95
N ALA A 117 -13.85 11.38 -6.24
CA ALA A 117 -14.76 11.99 -7.19
C ALA A 117 -15.77 10.97 -7.72
N LEU A 118 -17.00 11.42 -7.96
CA LEU A 118 -18.01 10.64 -8.63
C LEU A 118 -17.91 10.86 -10.15
N ALA A 119 -17.44 9.85 -10.85
CA ALA A 119 -17.40 9.86 -12.31
C ALA A 119 -18.74 9.34 -12.87
N TYR A 120 -19.21 9.93 -13.94
CA TYR A 120 -20.42 9.48 -14.64
C TYR A 120 -20.24 9.49 -16.15
N ASN A 121 -21.01 8.65 -16.82
CA ASN A 121 -21.13 8.64 -18.27
C ASN A 121 -22.61 8.54 -18.64
N ILE A 122 -23.21 9.65 -19.03
CA ILE A 122 -24.63 9.75 -19.36
C ILE A 122 -24.77 10.11 -20.83
N PRO A 123 -25.28 9.22 -21.69
CA PRO A 123 -25.45 9.49 -23.11
C PRO A 123 -26.28 10.77 -23.34
N GLY A 124 -25.74 11.69 -24.15
CA GLY A 124 -26.40 12.95 -24.49
C GLY A 124 -26.25 14.06 -23.44
N VAL A 125 -25.58 13.83 -22.32
CA VAL A 125 -25.28 14.85 -21.31
C VAL A 125 -23.76 15.13 -21.30
N ASN A 126 -23.38 16.27 -21.86
CA ASN A 126 -21.97 16.68 -21.95
C ASN A 126 -21.60 17.84 -20.99
N SER A 127 -22.54 18.18 -20.11
CA SER A 127 -22.36 19.27 -19.12
C SER A 127 -22.18 18.68 -17.73
N GLU A 128 -21.59 19.48 -16.84
CA GLU A 128 -21.57 19.14 -15.42
C GLU A 128 -22.99 18.98 -14.88
N ILE A 129 -23.19 17.95 -14.06
CA ILE A 129 -24.46 17.71 -13.38
C ILE A 129 -24.34 18.02 -11.90
N ARG A 130 -25.44 18.47 -11.31
CA ARG A 130 -25.57 18.69 -9.88
C ARG A 130 -26.30 17.51 -9.26
N LEU A 131 -25.65 16.89 -8.27
CA LEU A 131 -26.28 15.84 -7.47
C LEU A 131 -26.27 16.31 -6.00
N PRO A 132 -27.40 16.82 -5.48
CA PRO A 132 -27.56 17.12 -4.07
C PRO A 132 -27.21 15.93 -3.19
N ARG A 133 -26.84 16.16 -1.93
CA ARG A 133 -26.36 15.12 -1.01
C ARG A 133 -27.32 13.97 -0.84
N ASP A 134 -28.61 14.26 -0.66
CA ASP A 134 -29.66 13.27 -0.57
C ASP A 134 -29.84 12.49 -1.88
N VAL A 135 -29.71 13.14 -3.03
CA VAL A 135 -29.87 12.52 -4.34
C VAL A 135 -28.77 11.50 -4.61
N TYR A 136 -27.48 11.87 -4.44
CA TYR A 136 -26.45 10.87 -4.72
C TYR A 136 -26.35 9.78 -3.65
N VAL A 137 -26.69 10.07 -2.39
CA VAL A 137 -26.85 9.03 -1.37
C VAL A 137 -27.87 8.00 -1.80
N ASP A 138 -29.03 8.45 -2.29
CA ASP A 138 -30.13 7.58 -2.73
C ASP A 138 -29.80 6.82 -4.02
N ILE A 139 -28.97 7.37 -4.90
CA ILE A 139 -28.42 6.63 -6.05
C ILE A 139 -27.60 5.44 -5.56
N PHE A 140 -26.62 5.68 -4.68
CA PHE A 140 -25.73 4.62 -4.19
C PHE A 140 -26.44 3.66 -3.22
N ALA A 141 -27.51 4.08 -2.58
CA ALA A 141 -28.39 3.23 -1.78
C ALA A 141 -29.41 2.43 -2.61
N GLY A 142 -29.48 2.69 -3.93
CA GLY A 142 -30.40 2.00 -4.85
C GLY A 142 -31.86 2.47 -4.80
N ALA A 143 -32.14 3.59 -4.13
CA ALA A 143 -33.46 4.21 -4.11
C ALA A 143 -33.75 4.99 -5.40
N ILE A 144 -32.77 5.65 -5.97
CA ILE A 144 -32.80 6.26 -7.30
C ILE A 144 -32.12 5.31 -8.29
N LYS A 145 -32.87 4.81 -9.25
CA LYS A 145 -32.38 3.80 -10.21
C LYS A 145 -32.22 4.31 -11.64
N ARG A 146 -32.70 5.52 -11.91
CA ARG A 146 -32.78 6.03 -13.29
C ARG A 146 -32.27 7.45 -13.39
N TRP A 147 -31.62 7.77 -14.50
CA TRP A 147 -31.09 9.10 -14.75
C TRP A 147 -32.20 10.16 -14.87
N ASP A 148 -33.39 9.80 -15.38
CA ASP A 148 -34.50 10.73 -15.51
C ASP A 148 -35.38 10.84 -14.25
N ASP A 149 -34.89 10.45 -13.07
CA ASP A 149 -35.57 10.66 -11.79
C ASP A 149 -35.93 12.14 -11.58
N PRO A 150 -37.12 12.47 -11.11
CA PRO A 150 -37.54 13.84 -10.90
C PRO A 150 -36.62 14.68 -10.02
N ARG A 151 -35.94 14.10 -9.03
CA ARG A 151 -35.01 14.76 -8.13
C ARG A 151 -33.71 15.14 -8.84
N ILE A 152 -33.23 14.31 -9.76
CA ILE A 152 -32.07 14.62 -10.61
C ILE A 152 -32.43 15.76 -11.56
N LYS A 153 -33.60 15.67 -12.21
CA LYS A 153 -34.09 16.74 -13.12
C LYS A 153 -34.27 18.08 -12.41
N ALA A 154 -34.88 18.05 -11.23
CA ALA A 154 -35.08 19.27 -10.44
C ALA A 154 -33.79 19.99 -10.05
N ALA A 155 -32.72 19.22 -9.78
CA ALA A 155 -31.40 19.76 -9.47
C ALA A 155 -30.64 20.30 -10.70
N ASN A 156 -31.11 19.97 -11.91
CA ASN A 156 -30.44 20.27 -13.18
C ASN A 156 -31.41 20.85 -14.21
N PRO A 157 -32.01 22.01 -13.96
CA PRO A 157 -32.97 22.60 -14.89
C PRO A 157 -32.28 22.88 -16.24
N GLY A 158 -32.96 22.52 -17.32
CA GLY A 158 -32.45 22.70 -18.69
C GLY A 158 -31.62 21.53 -19.23
N LEU A 159 -31.30 20.50 -18.42
CA LEU A 159 -30.65 19.30 -18.92
C LEU A 159 -31.70 18.21 -19.24
N ALA A 160 -31.54 17.59 -20.41
CA ALA A 160 -32.35 16.44 -20.82
C ALA A 160 -31.67 15.13 -20.39
N PHE A 161 -32.22 14.44 -19.42
CA PHE A 161 -31.72 13.15 -19.00
C PHE A 161 -32.41 12.00 -19.75
N PRO A 162 -31.64 10.99 -20.19
CA PRO A 162 -32.19 9.85 -20.90
C PRO A 162 -33.02 8.97 -19.96
N HIS A 163 -34.05 8.30 -20.50
CA HIS A 163 -34.82 7.29 -19.81
C HIS A 163 -34.02 5.99 -19.70
N ARG A 164 -32.99 5.99 -18.85
CA ARG A 164 -32.04 4.87 -18.69
C ARG A 164 -31.76 4.60 -17.23
N ASP A 165 -31.53 3.32 -16.94
CA ASP A 165 -31.09 2.88 -15.61
C ASP A 165 -29.68 3.38 -15.30
N ILE A 166 -29.42 3.61 -14.03
CA ILE A 166 -28.11 3.96 -13.49
C ILE A 166 -27.36 2.65 -13.20
N ALA A 167 -26.32 2.37 -13.98
CA ALA A 167 -25.41 1.27 -13.67
C ALA A 167 -24.36 1.76 -12.68
N LEU A 168 -24.36 1.26 -11.46
CA LEU A 168 -23.36 1.55 -10.46
C LEU A 168 -22.06 0.79 -10.78
N VAL A 169 -20.96 1.50 -10.83
CA VAL A 169 -19.63 0.91 -10.97
C VAL A 169 -18.89 1.10 -9.65
N ALA A 170 -18.56 0.00 -8.99
CA ALA A 170 -17.95 -0.01 -7.68
C ALA A 170 -16.88 -1.09 -7.57
N ARG A 171 -16.01 -0.96 -6.59
CA ARG A 171 -14.93 -1.90 -6.29
C ARG A 171 -15.50 -3.19 -5.70
N GLN A 172 -14.99 -4.34 -6.16
CA GLN A 172 -15.31 -5.66 -5.62
C GLN A 172 -14.27 -6.17 -4.61
N ASP A 173 -13.10 -5.55 -4.58
CA ASP A 173 -12.04 -5.85 -3.62
C ASP A 173 -12.22 -5.08 -2.30
N SER A 174 -11.45 -5.45 -1.28
CA SER A 174 -11.46 -4.78 0.02
C SER A 174 -10.75 -3.42 -0.05
N SER A 175 -11.51 -2.39 -0.43
CA SER A 175 -11.03 -1.05 -0.79
C SER A 175 -11.14 -0.06 0.36
N GLY A 176 -10.03 0.60 0.71
CA GLY A 176 -10.03 1.71 1.66
C GLY A 176 -10.82 2.92 1.14
N THR A 177 -10.78 3.20 -0.17
CA THR A 177 -11.60 4.24 -0.80
C THR A 177 -13.09 3.95 -0.65
N THR A 178 -13.52 2.68 -0.79
CA THR A 178 -14.91 2.27 -0.52
C THR A 178 -15.29 2.54 0.94
N ALA A 179 -14.42 2.25 1.88
CA ALA A 179 -14.67 2.52 3.30
C ALA A 179 -14.84 4.02 3.57
N ALA A 180 -13.93 4.86 3.06
CA ALA A 180 -14.02 6.32 3.19
C ALA A 180 -15.30 6.87 2.56
N PHE A 181 -15.65 6.40 1.36
CA PHE A 181 -16.86 6.83 0.66
C PHE A 181 -18.13 6.41 1.40
N THR A 182 -18.23 5.17 1.86
CA THR A 182 -19.42 4.69 2.59
C THR A 182 -19.58 5.35 3.97
N LYS A 183 -18.49 5.70 4.65
CA LYS A 183 -18.52 6.55 5.85
C LYS A 183 -19.11 7.92 5.52
N HIS A 184 -18.69 8.51 4.41
CA HIS A 184 -19.22 9.80 3.95
C HIS A 184 -20.72 9.69 3.66
N LEU A 185 -21.17 8.69 2.89
CA LEU A 185 -22.60 8.49 2.59
C LEU A 185 -23.44 8.35 3.87
N ALA A 186 -22.95 7.60 4.84
CA ALA A 186 -23.61 7.42 6.13
C ALA A 186 -23.66 8.69 6.99
N ALA A 187 -22.68 9.58 6.83
CA ALA A 187 -22.60 10.83 7.60
C ALA A 187 -23.50 11.94 7.06
N ILE A 188 -23.67 12.02 5.73
CA ILE A 188 -24.32 13.15 5.08
C ILE A 188 -25.82 12.97 4.82
N GLY A 189 -26.34 11.73 4.88
CA GLY A 189 -27.75 11.48 4.57
C GLY A 189 -28.33 10.27 5.30
N GLY A 190 -29.60 10.38 5.69
CA GLY A 190 -30.34 9.26 6.29
C GLY A 190 -30.58 8.11 5.32
N GLY A 191 -30.67 8.38 4.01
CA GLY A 191 -30.96 7.39 2.97
C GLY A 191 -30.09 6.15 3.02
N TRP A 192 -28.76 6.33 3.25
CA TRP A 192 -27.81 5.22 3.37
C TRP A 192 -28.15 4.26 4.53
N ARG A 193 -28.39 4.81 5.72
CA ARG A 193 -28.74 4.02 6.91
C ARG A 193 -30.14 3.43 6.83
N ASN A 194 -31.11 4.20 6.30
CA ASN A 194 -32.48 3.76 6.15
C ASN A 194 -32.61 2.59 5.14
N ALA A 195 -31.74 2.55 4.13
CA ALA A 195 -31.62 1.43 3.21
C ALA A 195 -30.90 0.20 3.81
N GLY A 196 -30.48 0.25 5.07
CA GLY A 196 -29.74 -0.83 5.73
C GLY A 196 -28.32 -1.03 5.19
N MET A 197 -27.78 -0.04 4.49
CA MET A 197 -26.46 -0.13 3.87
C MET A 197 -25.34 -0.07 4.91
N ARG A 198 -24.33 -0.91 4.73
CA ARG A 198 -23.17 -1.02 5.61
C ARG A 198 -22.11 0.02 5.28
N VAL A 199 -21.23 0.28 6.24
CA VAL A 199 -19.99 1.04 6.08
C VAL A 199 -18.82 0.09 6.14
N GLY A 200 -17.87 0.19 5.22
CA GLY A 200 -16.70 -0.68 5.24
C GLY A 200 -15.96 -0.78 3.91
N LYS A 201 -14.89 -1.55 3.94
CA LYS A 201 -13.99 -1.76 2.78
C LYS A 201 -14.62 -2.66 1.70
N LEU A 202 -15.61 -3.47 2.07
CA LEU A 202 -16.33 -4.39 1.17
C LEU A 202 -17.83 -4.25 1.41
N ILE A 203 -18.57 -3.95 0.35
CA ILE A 203 -20.00 -3.64 0.39
C ILE A 203 -20.74 -4.45 -0.69
N ASP A 204 -21.89 -4.97 -0.33
CA ASP A 204 -22.86 -5.49 -1.29
C ASP A 204 -23.64 -4.29 -1.86
N TRP A 205 -23.19 -3.81 -3.01
CA TRP A 205 -23.81 -2.68 -3.68
C TRP A 205 -25.16 -3.08 -4.28
N PRO A 206 -26.14 -2.15 -4.31
CA PRO A 206 -27.40 -2.40 -4.99
C PRO A 206 -27.16 -2.78 -6.45
N LYS A 207 -27.86 -3.80 -6.91
CA LYS A 207 -27.85 -4.16 -8.33
C LYS A 207 -28.74 -3.17 -9.09
N GLY A 208 -28.17 -2.54 -10.12
CA GLY A 208 -28.89 -1.71 -11.06
C GLY A 208 -29.75 -2.56 -11.99
#